data_06152fde03e0c3697ee0403d274cb669
#
_entry.id   06152fde03e0c3697ee0403d274cb669
#
_cell.length_a   1.000
_cell.length_b   1.000
_cell.length_c   1.000
_cell.angle_alpha   90.00
_cell.angle_beta   90.00
_cell.angle_gamma   90.00
#
_symmetry.space_group_name_H-M   'P 1'
#
loop_
_entity.id
_entity.type
_entity.pdbx_description
1 polymer ?
#
loop_
_entity_poly.entity_id
_entity_poly.type
_entity_poly.pdbx_seq_one_letter_code
_entity_poly.pdbx_strand_id
1 'polypeptide(L)'
;MSKQPNILLITTDQQRYDTIAAMGYDYMYTPNLDRLVREGCSFPNAYSPNPVCMAARHNIITGLPARYHGFDDNYFDDNPKVIPYDLPTFPQLLSDAGYDTIAVGKMHFQPYRRHNGITKLELMDEIPRHRQDDEYALYLKEHGYGDIQSIHGVRHLLYMLPQRSMLPEELHGSSWVSHRSIHHIKENAGKRPFFLWSSFIAPHPPFDVPDQWADLYKGKELPPLKVSTTPLSALAEENKNIADYPTEAYLRRARELYFASISFVDYNIGKILQRLEDMGEYDNTLIIFTSDHGEMLGDYGTYQKFLPYDSSARVPLIVRYPEVFKGGEVDRRFVDLNDILPTVLDAAGVAYPNPAILPGESVLKKSGFKDRTKQYVEHAHGSRRWASIRNGQYKYTYYYGGGKEELFDMINDPDETTNLLAAQETCECLRQSFPSESVSAVREELHAALVEQEKRYGLEGYVKNDELVVLDEMQPFFYRENNPPMFPKEQDEDFVSLEEEVRRAIAKEEVVKLSELDVPYFTKSGTLSEKKLKK
;
A
#
# COMPACT_ATOMS: atom_id res chain seq x y z
N MET A 1 0.30 -34.94 -16.99
CA MET A 1 0.65 -33.53 -16.80
C MET A 1 0.07 -33.11 -15.48
N SER A 2 0.84 -32.50 -14.57
CA SER A 2 0.30 -31.90 -13.36
C SER A 2 -0.75 -30.85 -13.75
N LYS A 3 -1.83 -30.75 -13.00
CA LYS A 3 -2.85 -29.72 -13.21
C LYS A 3 -2.16 -28.37 -13.00
N GLN A 4 -2.31 -27.42 -13.93
CA GLN A 4 -1.81 -26.06 -13.73
C GLN A 4 -2.47 -25.46 -12.48
N PRO A 5 -1.70 -24.82 -11.57
CA PRO A 5 -2.28 -24.26 -10.35
C PRO A 5 -3.17 -23.05 -10.66
N ASN A 6 -4.17 -22.82 -9.84
CA ASN A 6 -4.79 -21.52 -9.74
C ASN A 6 -3.85 -20.54 -9.04
N ILE A 7 -4.05 -19.26 -9.25
CA ILE A 7 -3.26 -18.20 -8.65
C ILE A 7 -4.20 -17.19 -8.02
N LEU A 8 -4.05 -16.96 -6.72
CA LEU A 8 -4.76 -15.95 -5.96
C LEU A 8 -3.76 -14.92 -5.44
N LEU A 9 -3.79 -13.71 -6.00
CA LEU A 9 -3.08 -12.55 -5.47
C LEU A 9 -4.04 -11.72 -4.62
N ILE A 10 -3.74 -11.58 -3.34
CA ILE A 10 -4.49 -10.73 -2.41
C ILE A 10 -3.62 -9.53 -2.08
N THR A 11 -4.12 -8.34 -2.35
CA THR A 11 -3.44 -7.09 -1.96
C THR A 11 -4.33 -6.21 -1.10
N THR A 12 -3.73 -5.60 -0.10
CA THR A 12 -4.26 -4.46 0.62
C THR A 12 -3.61 -3.18 0.12
N ASP A 13 -4.22 -2.04 0.35
CA ASP A 13 -3.61 -0.74 0.10
C ASP A 13 -3.16 -0.12 1.42
N GLN A 14 -1.88 0.27 1.48
CA GLN A 14 -1.33 1.03 2.60
C GLN A 14 -1.24 0.24 3.92
N GLN A 15 -1.09 -1.09 3.85
CA GLN A 15 -0.92 -1.92 5.06
C GLN A 15 0.56 -2.02 5.44
N ARG A 16 0.87 -1.64 6.67
CA ARG A 16 2.21 -1.73 7.27
C ARG A 16 2.68 -3.18 7.41
N TYR A 17 4.00 -3.38 7.28
CA TYR A 17 4.66 -4.69 7.45
C TYR A 17 4.46 -5.30 8.85
N ASP A 18 4.26 -4.45 9.88
CA ASP A 18 4.18 -4.81 11.29
C ASP A 18 2.74 -5.04 11.79
N THR A 19 1.87 -5.62 10.95
CA THR A 19 0.43 -5.74 11.24
C THR A 19 -0.14 -7.16 11.09
N ILE A 20 0.69 -8.20 11.25
CA ILE A 20 0.26 -9.60 11.22
C ILE A 20 0.78 -10.33 12.45
N ALA A 21 -0.12 -10.89 13.28
CA ALA A 21 0.24 -11.46 14.57
C ALA A 21 1.28 -12.60 14.45
N ALA A 22 1.10 -13.54 13.54
CA ALA A 22 2.02 -14.64 13.34
C ALA A 22 3.40 -14.24 12.77
N MET A 23 3.58 -12.99 12.33
CA MET A 23 4.87 -12.43 11.94
C MET A 23 5.61 -11.74 13.10
N GLY A 24 5.08 -11.83 14.33
CA GLY A 24 5.70 -11.29 15.55
C GLY A 24 5.01 -10.05 16.11
N TYR A 25 3.82 -9.68 15.61
CA TYR A 25 3.07 -8.48 15.99
C TYR A 25 1.78 -8.86 16.72
N ASP A 26 1.90 -9.44 17.90
CA ASP A 26 0.86 -10.10 18.70
C ASP A 26 -0.25 -9.18 19.20
N TYR A 27 -0.08 -7.86 19.10
CA TYR A 27 -1.15 -6.88 19.33
C TYR A 27 -2.25 -6.91 18.25
N MET A 28 -1.97 -7.55 17.10
CA MET A 28 -2.92 -7.67 15.99
C MET A 28 -3.84 -8.89 16.12
N TYR A 29 -5.04 -8.78 15.56
CA TYR A 29 -5.99 -9.88 15.40
C TYR A 29 -6.16 -10.21 13.91
N THR A 30 -5.40 -11.18 13.43
CA THR A 30 -5.30 -11.53 12.00
C THR A 30 -5.30 -13.06 11.79
N PRO A 31 -6.32 -13.80 12.32
CA PRO A 31 -6.29 -15.26 12.37
C PRO A 31 -6.17 -15.95 11.01
N ASN A 32 -6.66 -15.34 9.93
CA ASN A 32 -6.62 -15.91 8.58
C ASN A 32 -5.27 -15.66 7.88
N LEU A 33 -4.68 -14.48 8.04
CA LEU A 33 -3.30 -14.21 7.63
C LEU A 33 -2.31 -15.03 8.45
N ASP A 34 -2.54 -15.18 9.75
CA ASP A 34 -1.76 -16.07 10.62
C ASP A 34 -1.81 -17.53 10.14
N ARG A 35 -2.96 -17.96 9.64
CA ARG A 35 -3.09 -19.26 9.01
C ARG A 35 -2.21 -19.39 7.76
N LEU A 36 -2.22 -18.38 6.87
CA LEU A 36 -1.35 -18.37 5.69
C LEU A 36 0.14 -18.38 6.07
N VAL A 37 0.55 -17.69 7.13
CA VAL A 37 1.92 -17.74 7.67
C VAL A 37 2.26 -19.17 8.14
N ARG A 38 1.37 -19.81 8.89
CA ARG A 38 1.58 -21.19 9.39
C ARG A 38 1.60 -22.24 8.28
N GLU A 39 0.89 -22.02 7.19
CA GLU A 39 0.78 -22.97 6.08
C GLU A 39 1.70 -22.67 4.89
N GLY A 40 2.38 -21.52 4.89
CA GLY A 40 3.22 -21.04 3.81
C GLY A 40 4.61 -20.58 4.26
N CYS A 41 5.12 -19.60 3.54
CA CYS A 41 6.37 -18.92 3.83
C CYS A 41 6.12 -17.41 4.00
N SER A 42 6.66 -16.83 5.06
CA SER A 42 6.67 -15.38 5.28
C SER A 42 8.01 -14.76 4.90
N PHE A 43 7.98 -13.56 4.33
CA PHE A 43 9.14 -12.81 3.88
C PHE A 43 9.24 -11.50 4.67
N PRO A 44 9.91 -11.49 5.83
CA PRO A 44 9.96 -10.30 6.69
C PRO A 44 10.74 -9.12 6.07
N ASN A 45 11.58 -9.35 5.05
CA ASN A 45 12.33 -8.32 4.35
C ASN A 45 11.74 -8.03 2.95
N ALA A 46 10.41 -7.90 2.89
CA ALA A 46 9.70 -7.54 1.67
C ALA A 46 9.47 -6.03 1.57
N TYR A 47 9.68 -5.47 0.38
CA TYR A 47 9.59 -4.03 0.14
C TYR A 47 8.69 -3.68 -1.05
N SER A 48 8.05 -2.52 -0.97
CA SER A 48 7.56 -1.81 -2.14
C SER A 48 8.73 -1.11 -2.80
N PRO A 49 9.08 -1.42 -4.04
CA PRO A 49 10.21 -0.76 -4.72
C PRO A 49 9.91 0.70 -5.06
N ASN A 50 8.64 1.10 -4.99
CA ASN A 50 8.20 2.49 -5.07
C ASN A 50 6.94 2.65 -4.17
N PRO A 51 7.07 3.22 -2.94
CA PRO A 51 6.00 3.21 -1.96
C PRO A 51 4.90 4.25 -2.23
N VAL A 52 4.21 4.08 -3.36
CA VAL A 52 3.02 4.84 -3.77
C VAL A 52 2.12 3.97 -4.65
N CYS A 53 0.81 4.12 -4.51
CA CYS A 53 -0.18 3.17 -5.05
C CYS A 53 0.00 2.84 -6.54
N MET A 54 0.00 3.87 -7.43
CA MET A 54 0.09 3.61 -8.88
C MET A 54 1.41 2.96 -9.25
N ALA A 55 2.54 3.49 -8.78
CA ALA A 55 3.85 2.93 -9.10
C ALA A 55 4.00 1.49 -8.59
N ALA A 56 3.66 1.23 -7.32
CA ALA A 56 3.72 -0.12 -6.74
C ALA A 56 2.88 -1.15 -7.50
N ARG A 57 1.65 -0.77 -7.90
CA ARG A 57 0.75 -1.66 -8.65
C ARG A 57 1.25 -1.93 -10.06
N HIS A 58 1.95 -0.96 -10.68
CA HIS A 58 2.62 -1.15 -11.96
C HIS A 58 3.90 -1.99 -11.80
N ASN A 59 4.65 -1.85 -10.70
CA ASN A 59 5.72 -2.80 -10.36
C ASN A 59 5.20 -4.24 -10.25
N ILE A 60 4.07 -4.46 -9.56
CA ILE A 60 3.45 -5.79 -9.43
C ILE A 60 3.13 -6.38 -10.80
N ILE A 61 2.43 -5.62 -11.66
CA ILE A 61 1.86 -6.16 -12.90
C ILE A 61 2.91 -6.36 -14.00
N THR A 62 4.00 -5.57 -13.98
CA THR A 62 5.07 -5.62 -14.98
C THR A 62 6.34 -6.31 -14.50
N GLY A 63 6.54 -6.44 -13.19
CA GLY A 63 7.78 -6.92 -12.57
C GLY A 63 8.97 -5.96 -12.77
N LEU A 64 8.72 -4.70 -13.12
CA LEU A 64 9.74 -3.74 -13.57
C LEU A 64 9.64 -2.42 -12.78
N PRO A 65 10.78 -1.68 -12.64
CA PRO A 65 10.83 -0.36 -12.03
C PRO A 65 10.18 0.74 -12.89
N ALA A 66 9.98 1.91 -12.27
CA ALA A 66 9.36 3.08 -12.88
C ALA A 66 9.97 3.51 -14.23
N ARG A 67 11.26 3.32 -14.41
CA ARG A 67 11.98 3.57 -15.68
C ARG A 67 11.33 2.90 -16.89
N TYR A 68 10.76 1.70 -16.71
CA TYR A 68 10.19 0.90 -17.81
C TYR A 68 8.71 1.16 -18.00
N HIS A 69 7.94 1.22 -16.93
CA HIS A 69 6.47 1.40 -17.01
C HIS A 69 6.04 2.87 -16.93
N GLY A 70 6.93 3.77 -16.54
CA GLY A 70 6.71 5.19 -16.54
C GLY A 70 6.01 5.78 -15.31
N PHE A 71 5.57 4.97 -14.34
CA PHE A 71 4.89 5.45 -13.13
C PHE A 71 5.87 5.51 -11.96
N ASP A 72 6.26 6.70 -11.58
CA ASP A 72 7.16 6.99 -10.47
C ASP A 72 6.45 7.68 -9.29
N ASP A 73 5.18 8.08 -9.50
CA ASP A 73 4.28 8.69 -8.52
C ASP A 73 2.82 8.40 -8.90
N ASN A 74 1.86 8.94 -8.15
CA ASN A 74 0.45 8.97 -8.54
C ASN A 74 0.18 10.07 -9.57
N TYR A 75 -0.62 9.74 -10.59
CA TYR A 75 -0.97 10.64 -11.69
C TYR A 75 -2.49 10.74 -11.83
N PHE A 76 -3.04 11.94 -11.71
CA PHE A 76 -4.50 12.20 -11.76
C PHE A 76 -4.91 13.11 -12.90
N ASP A 77 -4.03 13.34 -13.88
CA ASP A 77 -4.22 14.29 -14.97
C ASP A 77 -5.29 13.87 -15.98
N ASP A 78 -5.83 14.85 -16.72
CA ASP A 78 -6.74 14.62 -17.83
C ASP A 78 -6.08 13.91 -19.01
N ASN A 79 -4.75 13.92 -19.10
CA ASN A 79 -3.96 13.13 -20.04
C ASN A 79 -3.33 11.94 -19.31
N PRO A 80 -4.01 10.79 -19.25
CA PRO A 80 -3.58 9.68 -18.44
C PRO A 80 -2.26 9.10 -18.92
N LYS A 81 -1.30 8.95 -18.02
CA LYS A 81 -0.07 8.19 -18.26
C LYS A 81 -0.44 6.73 -18.52
N VAL A 82 0.19 6.08 -19.45
CA VAL A 82 -0.07 4.67 -19.79
C VAL A 82 1.23 3.90 -19.83
N ILE A 83 1.20 2.63 -19.40
CA ILE A 83 2.34 1.75 -19.62
C ILE A 83 2.54 1.53 -21.14
N PRO A 84 3.78 1.41 -21.61
CA PRO A 84 4.06 1.10 -23.01
C PRO A 84 3.28 -0.13 -23.50
N TYR A 85 2.72 -0.07 -24.72
CA TYR A 85 1.86 -1.14 -25.23
C TYR A 85 2.61 -2.45 -25.50
N ASP A 86 3.90 -2.38 -25.72
CA ASP A 86 4.81 -3.51 -25.94
C ASP A 86 5.41 -4.06 -24.65
N LEU A 87 5.11 -3.46 -23.51
CA LEU A 87 5.57 -3.95 -22.21
C LEU A 87 4.65 -5.09 -21.72
N PRO A 88 5.15 -6.34 -21.65
CA PRO A 88 4.34 -7.46 -21.20
C PRO A 88 3.91 -7.31 -19.74
N THR A 89 2.66 -7.63 -19.47
CA THR A 89 2.13 -7.77 -18.12
C THR A 89 1.89 -9.24 -17.79
N PHE A 90 2.05 -9.65 -16.55
CA PHE A 90 1.83 -11.06 -16.23
C PHE A 90 0.37 -11.53 -16.47
N PRO A 91 -0.71 -10.71 -16.25
CA PRO A 91 -2.05 -11.14 -16.60
C PRO A 91 -2.22 -11.41 -18.10
N GLN A 92 -1.57 -10.61 -18.96
CA GLN A 92 -1.59 -10.88 -20.42
C GLN A 92 -0.92 -12.21 -20.74
N LEU A 93 0.28 -12.44 -20.17
CA LEU A 93 1.02 -13.70 -20.40
C LEU A 93 0.26 -14.92 -19.87
N LEU A 94 -0.43 -14.80 -18.74
CA LEU A 94 -1.31 -15.84 -18.21
C LEU A 94 -2.54 -16.08 -19.11
N SER A 95 -3.17 -15.00 -19.59
CA SER A 95 -4.30 -15.11 -20.53
C SER A 95 -3.90 -15.81 -21.81
N ASP A 96 -2.73 -15.48 -22.38
CA ASP A 96 -2.18 -16.14 -23.56
C ASP A 96 -1.86 -17.62 -23.30
N ALA A 97 -1.55 -17.98 -22.04
CA ALA A 97 -1.33 -19.35 -21.61
C ALA A 97 -2.61 -20.12 -21.23
N GLY A 98 -3.79 -19.50 -21.40
CA GLY A 98 -5.10 -20.15 -21.21
C GLY A 98 -5.71 -19.99 -19.81
N TYR A 99 -5.18 -19.10 -18.97
CA TYR A 99 -5.82 -18.74 -17.70
C TYR A 99 -7.01 -17.79 -17.93
N ASP A 100 -8.06 -17.96 -17.13
CA ASP A 100 -9.03 -16.88 -16.91
C ASP A 100 -8.40 -15.85 -15.95
N THR A 101 -8.19 -14.62 -16.42
CA THR A 101 -7.55 -13.56 -15.66
C THR A 101 -8.61 -12.58 -15.12
N ILE A 102 -8.69 -12.46 -13.82
CA ILE A 102 -9.78 -11.76 -13.11
C ILE A 102 -9.18 -10.80 -12.10
N ALA A 103 -9.71 -9.58 -12.02
CA ALA A 103 -9.37 -8.65 -10.95
C ALA A 103 -10.63 -8.04 -10.34
N VAL A 104 -10.63 -7.97 -9.01
CA VAL A 104 -11.72 -7.43 -8.20
C VAL A 104 -11.16 -6.40 -7.22
N GLY A 105 -11.73 -5.21 -7.20
CA GLY A 105 -11.35 -4.15 -6.26
C GLY A 105 -10.47 -3.08 -6.87
N LYS A 106 -9.56 -2.49 -6.06
CA LYS A 106 -8.71 -1.37 -6.46
C LYS A 106 -7.60 -1.81 -7.40
N MET A 107 -7.58 -1.26 -8.61
CA MET A 107 -6.49 -1.47 -9.56
C MET A 107 -5.61 -0.23 -9.71
N HIS A 108 -6.18 0.95 -9.66
CA HIS A 108 -5.51 2.24 -9.79
C HIS A 108 -4.69 2.36 -11.09
N PHE A 109 -5.19 1.76 -12.18
CA PHE A 109 -4.59 1.82 -13.49
C PHE A 109 -4.95 3.11 -14.23
N GLN A 110 -4.13 3.47 -15.21
CA GLN A 110 -4.37 4.57 -16.12
C GLN A 110 -4.36 4.08 -17.58
N PRO A 111 -5.36 4.42 -18.42
CA PRO A 111 -6.66 4.96 -18.05
C PRO A 111 -7.43 4.04 -17.08
N TYR A 112 -8.35 4.58 -16.32
CA TYR A 112 -9.07 3.92 -15.23
C TYR A 112 -9.51 2.47 -15.51
N ARG A 113 -10.13 2.20 -16.67
CA ARG A 113 -10.59 0.87 -17.08
C ARG A 113 -9.62 0.11 -18.00
N ARG A 114 -8.34 0.50 -18.02
CA ARG A 114 -7.34 -0.26 -18.78
C ARG A 114 -7.11 -1.62 -18.12
N HIS A 115 -7.44 -2.69 -18.81
CA HIS A 115 -7.44 -4.04 -18.24
C HIS A 115 -6.05 -4.72 -18.20
N ASN A 116 -5.05 -4.23 -18.96
CA ASN A 116 -3.67 -4.72 -18.89
C ASN A 116 -3.55 -6.27 -18.95
N GLY A 117 -4.35 -6.93 -19.82
CA GLY A 117 -4.40 -8.39 -19.93
C GLY A 117 -5.37 -9.09 -18.97
N ILE A 118 -6.06 -8.36 -18.10
CA ILE A 118 -7.14 -8.90 -17.25
C ILE A 118 -8.41 -9.01 -18.09
N THR A 119 -8.98 -10.21 -18.18
CA THR A 119 -10.16 -10.49 -19.03
C THR A 119 -11.49 -10.14 -18.35
N LYS A 120 -11.53 -10.16 -17.02
CA LYS A 120 -12.69 -9.76 -16.22
C LYS A 120 -12.26 -8.77 -15.16
N LEU A 121 -12.74 -7.54 -15.25
CA LEU A 121 -12.37 -6.44 -14.39
C LEU A 121 -13.60 -5.90 -13.65
N GLU A 122 -13.63 -6.03 -12.34
CA GLU A 122 -14.66 -5.48 -11.46
C GLU A 122 -14.01 -4.46 -10.53
N LEU A 123 -14.24 -3.19 -10.82
CA LEU A 123 -13.54 -2.08 -10.16
C LEU A 123 -14.26 -1.60 -8.91
N MET A 124 -13.46 -1.29 -7.92
CA MET A 124 -13.77 -0.50 -6.74
C MET A 124 -12.57 0.42 -6.52
N ASP A 125 -12.61 1.62 -7.06
CA ASP A 125 -11.51 2.56 -6.89
C ASP A 125 -11.79 3.54 -5.76
N GLU A 126 -10.72 4.11 -5.23
CA GLU A 126 -10.75 5.13 -4.18
C GLU A 126 -11.57 6.37 -4.57
N ILE A 127 -11.40 6.81 -5.83
CA ILE A 127 -12.01 8.01 -6.37
C ILE A 127 -12.41 7.72 -7.81
N PRO A 128 -13.50 7.00 -8.04
CA PRO A 128 -13.96 6.74 -9.40
C PRO A 128 -14.32 8.05 -10.09
N ARG A 129 -13.75 8.30 -11.27
CA ARG A 129 -14.01 9.52 -12.07
C ARG A 129 -15.49 9.65 -12.42
N HIS A 130 -16.12 8.53 -12.75
CA HIS A 130 -17.55 8.41 -13.00
C HIS A 130 -18.08 7.17 -12.28
N ARG A 131 -19.16 7.32 -11.52
CA ARG A 131 -19.76 6.21 -10.76
C ARG A 131 -20.22 5.04 -11.63
N GLN A 132 -20.66 5.32 -12.87
CA GLN A 132 -21.05 4.28 -13.82
C GLN A 132 -19.87 3.43 -14.31
N ASP A 133 -18.64 3.83 -14.06
CA ASP A 133 -17.43 3.11 -14.44
C ASP A 133 -16.87 2.26 -13.29
N ASP A 134 -17.57 2.23 -12.14
CA ASP A 134 -17.15 1.54 -10.92
C ASP A 134 -18.23 0.55 -10.48
N GLU A 135 -17.90 -0.74 -10.49
CA GLU A 135 -18.87 -1.82 -10.20
C GLU A 135 -19.34 -1.79 -8.76
N TYR A 136 -18.48 -1.34 -7.82
CA TYR A 136 -18.90 -1.19 -6.43
C TYR A 136 -19.90 -0.03 -6.23
N ALA A 137 -19.66 1.09 -6.90
CA ALA A 137 -20.61 2.21 -6.86
C ALA A 137 -21.98 1.84 -7.45
N LEU A 138 -22.00 1.04 -8.53
CA LEU A 138 -23.22 0.50 -9.11
C LEU A 138 -23.90 -0.48 -8.16
N TYR A 139 -23.14 -1.38 -7.52
CA TYR A 139 -23.66 -2.31 -6.53
C TYR A 139 -24.33 -1.58 -5.35
N LEU A 140 -23.70 -0.53 -4.82
CA LEU A 140 -24.29 0.29 -3.77
C LEU A 140 -25.60 0.95 -4.22
N LYS A 141 -25.64 1.46 -5.45
CA LYS A 141 -26.87 2.03 -6.04
C LYS A 141 -28.00 1.02 -6.09
N GLU A 142 -27.75 -0.22 -6.52
CA GLU A 142 -28.74 -1.31 -6.56
C GLU A 142 -29.27 -1.67 -5.17
N HIS A 143 -28.46 -1.45 -4.12
CA HIS A 143 -28.82 -1.71 -2.72
C HIS A 143 -29.38 -0.48 -1.97
N GLY A 144 -29.73 0.60 -2.70
CA GLY A 144 -30.36 1.79 -2.14
C GLY A 144 -29.40 2.81 -1.52
N TYR A 145 -28.12 2.75 -1.89
CA TYR A 145 -27.07 3.68 -1.46
C TYR A 145 -26.49 4.49 -2.63
N GLY A 146 -27.27 4.68 -3.72
CA GLY A 146 -26.82 5.39 -4.91
C GLY A 146 -26.47 6.87 -4.72
N ASP A 147 -27.03 7.46 -3.68
CA ASP A 147 -26.90 8.88 -3.40
C ASP A 147 -25.76 9.22 -2.44
N ILE A 148 -25.08 8.22 -1.89
CA ILE A 148 -23.88 8.43 -1.08
C ILE A 148 -22.77 9.01 -1.96
N GLN A 149 -22.27 10.18 -1.61
CA GLN A 149 -21.19 10.83 -2.37
C GLN A 149 -19.83 10.18 -2.13
N SER A 150 -19.53 9.82 -0.89
CA SER A 150 -18.26 9.21 -0.49
C SER A 150 -18.48 7.75 -0.09
N ILE A 151 -18.32 6.84 -1.04
CA ILE A 151 -18.60 5.40 -0.86
C ILE A 151 -17.54 4.66 -0.02
N HIS A 152 -16.43 5.31 0.26
CA HIS A 152 -15.32 4.80 1.09
C HIS A 152 -15.06 5.69 2.32
N GLY A 153 -16.10 6.24 2.92
CA GLY A 153 -15.96 7.21 4.00
C GLY A 153 -15.69 8.63 3.49
N VAL A 154 -15.76 9.61 4.39
CA VAL A 154 -15.63 11.03 4.05
C VAL A 154 -14.17 11.39 3.89
N ARG A 155 -13.74 11.62 2.66
CA ARG A 155 -12.33 11.92 2.35
C ARG A 155 -11.92 13.34 2.67
N HIS A 156 -12.74 14.31 2.35
CA HIS A 156 -12.31 15.70 2.34
C HIS A 156 -11.91 16.23 3.73
N LEU A 157 -12.82 16.21 4.69
CA LEU A 157 -12.55 16.67 6.06
C LEU A 157 -11.95 15.59 6.97
N LEU A 158 -12.24 14.34 6.70
CA LEU A 158 -11.99 13.21 7.59
C LEU A 158 -10.99 12.21 7.02
N TYR A 159 -10.18 12.61 6.04
CA TYR A 159 -9.33 11.68 5.30
C TYR A 159 -8.48 10.77 6.21
N MET A 160 -7.77 11.37 7.16
CA MET A 160 -6.96 10.61 8.13
C MET A 160 -7.64 10.50 9.50
N LEU A 161 -8.84 11.06 9.67
CA LEU A 161 -9.51 11.10 10.96
C LEU A 161 -10.34 9.82 11.19
N PRO A 162 -10.50 9.41 12.46
CA PRO A 162 -11.28 8.24 12.81
C PRO A 162 -12.76 8.45 12.50
N GLN A 163 -13.36 7.48 11.79
CA GLN A 163 -14.77 7.50 11.45
C GLN A 163 -15.34 6.08 11.44
N ARG A 164 -16.64 5.96 11.66
CA ARG A 164 -17.36 4.69 11.54
C ARG A 164 -18.09 4.66 10.21
N SER A 165 -18.05 3.53 9.53
CA SER A 165 -18.74 3.38 8.26
C SER A 165 -20.23 3.59 8.40
N MET A 166 -20.82 4.30 7.45
CA MET A 166 -22.27 4.42 7.32
C MET A 166 -22.89 3.21 6.64
N LEU A 167 -22.08 2.36 6.02
CA LEU A 167 -22.54 1.14 5.35
C LEU A 167 -22.60 -0.02 6.35
N PRO A 168 -23.59 -0.89 6.24
CA PRO A 168 -23.59 -2.15 6.97
C PRO A 168 -22.44 -3.05 6.48
N GLU A 169 -21.98 -3.97 7.33
CA GLU A 169 -20.83 -4.84 7.06
C GLU A 169 -20.91 -5.51 5.68
N GLU A 170 -22.07 -6.05 5.35
CA GLU A 170 -22.28 -6.81 4.11
C GLU A 170 -22.16 -5.98 2.84
N LEU A 171 -22.37 -4.65 2.92
CA LEU A 171 -22.27 -3.72 1.80
C LEU A 171 -20.94 -2.96 1.76
N HIS A 172 -20.15 -3.05 2.82
CA HIS A 172 -18.85 -2.38 2.89
C HIS A 172 -17.89 -2.90 1.79
N GLY A 173 -17.04 -2.03 1.26
CA GLY A 173 -16.13 -2.36 0.16
C GLY A 173 -15.29 -3.61 0.38
N SER A 174 -14.76 -3.84 1.60
CA SER A 174 -14.02 -5.06 1.91
C SER A 174 -14.88 -6.32 1.79
N SER A 175 -16.13 -6.27 2.21
CA SER A 175 -17.07 -7.38 2.03
C SER A 175 -17.42 -7.60 0.55
N TRP A 176 -17.60 -6.52 -0.20
CA TRP A 176 -17.85 -6.61 -1.63
C TRP A 176 -16.73 -7.29 -2.39
N VAL A 177 -15.45 -6.92 -2.13
CA VAL A 177 -14.28 -7.59 -2.74
C VAL A 177 -14.32 -9.09 -2.44
N SER A 178 -14.58 -9.47 -1.19
CA SER A 178 -14.70 -10.88 -0.79
C SER A 178 -15.84 -11.58 -1.54
N HIS A 179 -17.03 -11.00 -1.57
CA HIS A 179 -18.20 -11.58 -2.24
C HIS A 179 -17.97 -11.77 -3.75
N ARG A 180 -17.36 -10.79 -4.43
CA ARG A 180 -17.06 -10.90 -5.86
C ARG A 180 -15.95 -11.91 -6.13
N SER A 181 -14.92 -11.95 -5.30
CA SER A 181 -13.86 -12.97 -5.38
C SER A 181 -14.43 -14.38 -5.22
N ILE A 182 -15.29 -14.59 -4.23
CA ILE A 182 -16.00 -15.86 -4.01
C ILE A 182 -16.86 -16.25 -5.21
N HIS A 183 -17.55 -15.29 -5.83
CA HIS A 183 -18.32 -15.52 -7.05
C HIS A 183 -17.43 -16.06 -8.17
N HIS A 184 -16.29 -15.42 -8.44
CA HIS A 184 -15.39 -15.85 -9.50
C HIS A 184 -14.72 -17.19 -9.21
N ILE A 185 -14.38 -17.49 -7.96
CA ILE A 185 -13.90 -18.83 -7.59
C ILE A 185 -14.94 -19.90 -7.93
N LYS A 186 -16.22 -19.69 -7.57
CA LYS A 186 -17.30 -20.63 -7.91
C LYS A 186 -17.48 -20.83 -9.41
N GLU A 187 -17.36 -19.76 -10.19
CA GLU A 187 -17.54 -19.80 -11.64
C GLU A 187 -16.42 -20.57 -12.35
N ASN A 188 -15.19 -20.55 -11.81
CA ASN A 188 -14.00 -21.06 -12.49
C ASN A 188 -13.47 -22.39 -11.92
N ALA A 189 -13.71 -22.68 -10.64
CA ALA A 189 -13.20 -23.89 -9.98
C ALA A 189 -13.52 -25.18 -10.77
N GLY A 190 -12.51 -26.01 -10.99
CA GLY A 190 -12.62 -27.27 -11.73
C GLY A 190 -12.83 -27.15 -13.24
N LYS A 191 -12.92 -25.94 -13.81
CA LYS A 191 -13.14 -25.74 -15.27
C LYS A 191 -11.84 -25.48 -16.02
N ARG A 192 -11.11 -24.43 -15.61
CA ARG A 192 -9.79 -24.07 -16.15
C ARG A 192 -8.98 -23.34 -15.07
N PRO A 193 -7.66 -23.25 -15.21
CA PRO A 193 -6.87 -22.48 -14.26
C PRO A 193 -7.27 -21.00 -14.33
N PHE A 194 -7.29 -20.34 -13.18
CA PHE A 194 -7.60 -18.92 -13.09
C PHE A 194 -6.51 -18.16 -12.32
N PHE A 195 -6.33 -16.92 -12.71
CA PHE A 195 -5.66 -15.90 -11.93
C PHE A 195 -6.74 -14.96 -11.37
N LEU A 196 -6.78 -14.81 -10.05
CA LEU A 196 -7.68 -13.86 -9.38
C LEU A 196 -6.86 -12.88 -8.55
N TRP A 197 -7.01 -11.59 -8.83
CA TRP A 197 -6.48 -10.51 -8.01
C TRP A 197 -7.59 -9.93 -7.15
N SER A 198 -7.59 -10.23 -5.85
CA SER A 198 -8.49 -9.67 -4.85
C SER A 198 -7.82 -8.48 -4.18
N SER A 199 -8.19 -7.26 -4.55
CA SER A 199 -7.50 -6.03 -4.15
C SER A 199 -8.38 -5.15 -3.27
N PHE A 200 -8.04 -5.09 -1.98
CA PHE A 200 -8.75 -4.29 -0.98
C PHE A 200 -8.21 -2.85 -0.95
N ILE A 201 -9.10 -1.86 -0.78
CA ILE A 201 -8.68 -0.47 -0.49
C ILE A 201 -8.21 -0.36 0.95
N ALA A 202 -8.95 -0.97 1.90
CA ALA A 202 -8.56 -0.93 3.30
C ALA A 202 -7.19 -1.62 3.53
N PRO A 203 -6.35 -1.09 4.44
CA PRO A 203 -6.59 -0.02 5.40
C PRO A 203 -6.26 1.42 4.93
N HIS A 204 -6.16 1.70 3.62
CA HIS A 204 -5.99 3.05 3.09
C HIS A 204 -7.08 3.99 3.64
N PRO A 205 -6.76 5.22 4.08
CA PRO A 205 -7.77 6.15 4.57
C PRO A 205 -8.80 6.52 3.47
N PRO A 206 -10.03 6.87 3.85
CA PRO A 206 -10.54 7.10 5.20
C PRO A 206 -10.60 5.82 6.05
N PHE A 207 -10.38 5.96 7.37
CA PHE A 207 -10.47 4.83 8.31
C PHE A 207 -11.93 4.60 8.70
N ASP A 208 -12.77 4.25 7.72
CA ASP A 208 -14.18 3.96 7.91
C ASP A 208 -14.39 2.45 8.15
N VAL A 209 -14.68 2.09 9.36
CA VAL A 209 -14.80 0.69 9.76
C VAL A 209 -16.24 0.40 10.18
N PRO A 210 -16.85 -0.73 9.74
CA PRO A 210 -18.18 -1.10 10.20
C PRO A 210 -18.29 -1.16 11.72
N ASP A 211 -19.45 -0.78 12.27
CA ASP A 211 -19.67 -0.56 13.71
C ASP A 211 -19.15 -1.71 14.60
N GLN A 212 -19.42 -2.97 14.21
CA GLN A 212 -19.02 -4.14 15.00
C GLN A 212 -17.50 -4.36 15.07
N TRP A 213 -16.73 -3.77 14.16
CA TRP A 213 -15.27 -3.85 14.11
C TRP A 213 -14.59 -2.64 14.73
N ALA A 214 -15.28 -1.50 14.73
CA ALA A 214 -14.69 -0.20 15.11
C ALA A 214 -14.09 -0.17 16.52
N ASP A 215 -14.63 -0.94 17.45
CA ASP A 215 -14.15 -0.97 18.84
C ASP A 215 -13.22 -2.14 19.18
N LEU A 216 -12.78 -2.92 18.18
CA LEU A 216 -11.94 -4.12 18.38
C LEU A 216 -10.63 -3.81 19.11
N TYR A 217 -10.03 -2.65 18.85
CA TYR A 217 -8.77 -2.22 19.47
C TYR A 217 -8.95 -1.12 20.52
N LYS A 218 -10.17 -0.69 20.79
CA LYS A 218 -10.44 0.38 21.75
C LYS A 218 -9.90 0.03 23.14
N GLY A 219 -8.99 0.88 23.63
CA GLY A 219 -8.37 0.71 24.93
C GLY A 219 -7.32 -0.39 25.05
N LYS A 220 -7.00 -1.12 23.95
CA LYS A 220 -5.90 -2.08 23.94
C LYS A 220 -4.56 -1.35 23.90
N GLU A 221 -3.51 -2.00 24.39
CA GLU A 221 -2.16 -1.52 24.20
C GLU A 221 -1.80 -1.53 22.70
N LEU A 222 -1.29 -0.41 22.21
CA LEU A 222 -0.81 -0.25 20.84
C LEU A 222 0.71 -0.08 20.85
N PRO A 223 1.42 -0.46 19.78
CA PRO A 223 2.86 -0.20 19.70
C PRO A 223 3.15 1.29 19.85
N PRO A 224 4.25 1.66 20.50
CA PRO A 224 4.66 3.07 20.63
C PRO A 224 4.89 3.69 19.26
N LEU A 225 4.75 5.00 19.17
CA LEU A 225 5.17 5.74 17.99
C LEU A 225 6.69 5.84 17.94
N LYS A 226 7.26 5.72 16.76
CA LYS A 226 8.68 5.99 16.54
C LYS A 226 8.93 7.49 16.60
N VAL A 227 10.00 7.88 17.27
CA VAL A 227 10.37 9.29 17.44
C VAL A 227 11.80 9.50 16.94
N SER A 228 11.98 10.40 15.99
CA SER A 228 13.31 10.71 15.48
C SER A 228 14.12 11.53 16.50
N THR A 229 15.39 11.18 16.66
CA THR A 229 16.36 11.91 17.49
C THR A 229 17.21 12.89 16.67
N THR A 230 17.04 12.91 15.36
CA THR A 230 17.74 13.78 14.41
C THR A 230 16.73 14.51 13.50
N PRO A 231 17.11 15.63 12.86
CA PRO A 231 16.26 16.30 11.90
C PRO A 231 15.78 15.36 10.78
N LEU A 232 14.53 15.49 10.38
CA LEU A 232 13.94 14.73 9.30
C LEU A 232 14.20 15.41 7.93
N SER A 233 13.99 14.65 6.85
CA SER A 233 14.05 15.18 5.49
C SER A 233 12.92 16.20 5.23
N ALA A 234 13.09 17.10 4.25
CA ALA A 234 12.07 18.08 3.87
C ALA A 234 10.74 17.42 3.47
N LEU A 235 10.80 16.25 2.83
CA LEU A 235 9.61 15.47 2.45
C LEU A 235 8.89 14.90 3.69
N ALA A 236 9.64 14.44 4.69
CA ALA A 236 9.06 13.98 5.95
C ALA A 236 8.41 15.15 6.72
N GLU A 237 9.05 16.33 6.74
CA GLU A 237 8.46 17.53 7.33
C GLU A 237 7.16 17.95 6.62
N GLU A 238 7.08 17.82 5.28
CA GLU A 238 5.85 18.04 4.52
C GLU A 238 4.75 17.05 4.95
N ASN A 239 5.09 15.76 5.10
CA ASN A 239 4.13 14.72 5.48
C ASN A 239 3.53 14.90 6.87
N LYS A 240 4.17 15.65 7.77
CA LYS A 240 3.57 16.03 9.07
C LYS A 240 2.31 16.88 8.90
N ASN A 241 2.20 17.63 7.81
CA ASN A 241 1.08 18.53 7.57
C ASN A 241 -0.12 17.86 6.88
N ILE A 242 -0.02 16.56 6.51
CA ILE A 242 -1.13 15.82 5.88
C ILE A 242 -2.28 15.58 6.86
N ALA A 243 -1.96 15.31 8.13
CA ALA A 243 -2.96 15.12 9.18
C ALA A 243 -2.67 16.06 10.36
N ASP A 244 -3.75 16.60 10.92
CA ASP A 244 -3.69 17.46 12.10
C ASP A 244 -4.62 16.87 13.15
N TYR A 245 -4.05 15.96 13.93
CA TYR A 245 -4.78 15.35 15.03
C TYR A 245 -4.78 16.30 16.22
N PRO A 246 -5.95 16.75 16.69
CA PRO A 246 -6.04 17.77 17.72
C PRO A 246 -5.54 17.30 19.09
N THR A 247 -5.55 15.99 19.35
CA THR A 247 -5.06 15.39 20.58
C THR A 247 -4.41 14.02 20.34
N GLU A 248 -3.57 13.58 21.28
CA GLU A 248 -3.00 12.23 21.26
C GLU A 248 -4.08 11.14 21.31
N ALA A 249 -5.16 11.38 22.07
CA ALA A 249 -6.28 10.45 22.15
C ALA A 249 -6.96 10.26 20.79
N TYR A 250 -7.05 11.33 20.01
CA TYR A 250 -7.63 11.28 18.66
C TYR A 250 -6.74 10.53 17.67
N LEU A 251 -5.43 10.80 17.69
CA LEU A 251 -4.45 10.02 16.91
C LEU A 251 -4.48 8.54 17.31
N ARG A 252 -4.51 8.27 18.62
CA ARG A 252 -4.65 6.91 19.13
C ARG A 252 -5.89 6.22 18.53
N ARG A 253 -7.03 6.90 18.51
CA ARG A 253 -8.27 6.36 17.97
C ARG A 253 -8.19 6.09 16.47
N ALA A 254 -7.53 6.96 15.71
CA ALA A 254 -7.26 6.74 14.29
C ALA A 254 -6.42 5.47 14.05
N ARG A 255 -5.40 5.25 14.87
CA ARG A 255 -4.58 4.02 14.85
C ARG A 255 -5.40 2.78 15.20
N GLU A 256 -6.27 2.84 16.20
CA GLU A 256 -7.18 1.75 16.56
C GLU A 256 -8.08 1.35 15.38
N LEU A 257 -8.63 2.32 14.64
CA LEU A 257 -9.46 2.06 13.47
C LEU A 257 -8.66 1.55 12.26
N TYR A 258 -7.44 2.03 12.07
CA TYR A 258 -6.53 1.48 11.06
C TYR A 258 -6.28 -0.02 11.31
N PHE A 259 -5.96 -0.42 12.54
CA PHE A 259 -5.78 -1.83 12.88
C PHE A 259 -7.08 -2.64 12.79
N ALA A 260 -8.22 -2.03 13.16
CA ALA A 260 -9.52 -2.67 13.04
C ALA A 260 -9.90 -2.93 11.57
N SER A 261 -9.55 -2.01 10.66
CA SER A 261 -9.79 -2.20 9.24
C SER A 261 -8.97 -3.36 8.66
N ILE A 262 -7.73 -3.57 9.13
CA ILE A 262 -6.91 -4.73 8.77
C ILE A 262 -7.55 -6.03 9.25
N SER A 263 -8.02 -6.08 10.51
CA SER A 263 -8.70 -7.25 11.05
C SER A 263 -10.00 -7.56 10.31
N PHE A 264 -10.71 -6.53 9.85
CA PHE A 264 -11.89 -6.71 9.02
C PHE A 264 -11.55 -7.21 7.60
N VAL A 265 -10.45 -6.77 7.02
CA VAL A 265 -9.94 -7.33 5.76
C VAL A 265 -9.53 -8.80 5.98
N ASP A 266 -8.81 -9.12 7.05
CA ASP A 266 -8.43 -10.49 7.40
C ASP A 266 -9.66 -11.42 7.49
N TYR A 267 -10.74 -10.99 8.14
CA TYR A 267 -12.00 -11.73 8.20
C TYR A 267 -12.58 -12.01 6.80
N ASN A 268 -12.53 -11.04 5.90
CA ASN A 268 -12.99 -11.20 4.53
C ASN A 268 -12.06 -12.09 3.69
N ILE A 269 -10.76 -12.04 3.93
CA ILE A 269 -9.80 -13.01 3.36
C ILE A 269 -10.16 -14.43 3.80
N GLY A 270 -10.49 -14.63 5.07
CA GLY A 270 -10.94 -15.93 5.59
C GLY A 270 -12.10 -16.53 4.81
N LYS A 271 -13.08 -15.72 4.40
CA LYS A 271 -14.20 -16.17 3.56
C LYS A 271 -13.75 -16.62 2.16
N ILE A 272 -12.76 -15.94 1.58
CA ILE A 272 -12.19 -16.31 0.27
C ILE A 272 -11.45 -17.65 0.39
N LEU A 273 -10.59 -17.79 1.40
CA LEU A 273 -9.84 -19.03 1.64
C LEU A 273 -10.78 -20.22 1.89
N GLN A 274 -11.81 -20.04 2.73
CA GLN A 274 -12.83 -21.05 2.98
C GLN A 274 -13.53 -21.47 1.67
N ARG A 275 -13.77 -20.53 0.75
CA ARG A 275 -14.38 -20.87 -0.53
C ARG A 275 -13.47 -21.74 -1.41
N LEU A 276 -12.18 -21.50 -1.42
CA LEU A 276 -11.22 -22.36 -2.12
C LEU A 276 -11.23 -23.79 -1.54
N GLU A 277 -11.33 -23.92 -0.22
CA GLU A 277 -11.45 -25.23 0.46
C GLU A 277 -12.76 -25.94 0.09
N ASP A 278 -13.90 -25.24 0.19
CA ASP A 278 -15.22 -25.81 -0.16
C ASP A 278 -15.27 -26.31 -1.61
N MET A 279 -14.48 -25.71 -2.49
CA MET A 279 -14.38 -26.10 -3.91
C MET A 279 -13.28 -27.12 -4.17
N GLY A 280 -12.50 -27.53 -3.16
CA GLY A 280 -11.37 -28.46 -3.29
C GLY A 280 -10.18 -27.93 -4.10
N GLU A 281 -10.06 -26.59 -4.20
CA GLU A 281 -8.99 -25.94 -4.98
C GLU A 281 -7.91 -25.30 -4.09
N TYR A 282 -8.04 -25.31 -2.77
CA TYR A 282 -7.14 -24.63 -1.85
C TYR A 282 -5.67 -25.07 -2.00
N ASP A 283 -5.43 -26.40 -2.09
CA ASP A 283 -4.08 -26.93 -2.24
C ASP A 283 -3.54 -26.83 -3.69
N ASN A 284 -4.43 -26.68 -4.67
CA ASN A 284 -4.08 -26.44 -6.07
C ASN A 284 -3.98 -24.93 -6.39
N THR A 285 -3.80 -24.08 -5.40
CA THR A 285 -3.73 -22.62 -5.57
C THR A 285 -2.44 -22.07 -4.99
N LEU A 286 -1.66 -21.35 -5.80
CA LEU A 286 -0.66 -20.42 -5.31
C LEU A 286 -1.37 -19.20 -4.72
N ILE A 287 -1.19 -18.95 -3.43
CA ILE A 287 -1.75 -17.78 -2.73
C ILE A 287 -0.61 -16.85 -2.36
N ILE A 288 -0.70 -15.60 -2.80
CA ILE A 288 0.23 -14.51 -2.46
C ILE A 288 -0.58 -13.43 -1.75
N PHE A 289 -0.16 -13.05 -0.54
CA PHE A 289 -0.69 -11.89 0.18
C PHE A 289 0.39 -10.83 0.33
N THR A 290 0.08 -9.57 0.01
CA THR A 290 0.96 -8.42 0.21
C THR A 290 0.19 -7.10 0.32
N SER A 291 0.89 -6.00 0.55
CA SER A 291 0.40 -4.62 0.38
C SER A 291 1.19 -3.92 -0.71
N ASP A 292 0.62 -2.89 -1.33
CA ASP A 292 1.35 -2.07 -2.32
C ASP A 292 2.38 -1.15 -1.67
N HIS A 293 2.14 -0.63 -0.46
CA HIS A 293 3.07 0.12 0.39
C HIS A 293 2.55 0.14 1.84
N GLY A 294 3.32 0.73 2.75
CA GLY A 294 2.94 0.93 4.14
C GLY A 294 2.29 2.29 4.42
N GLU A 295 2.29 2.66 5.70
CA GLU A 295 1.71 3.88 6.28
C GLU A 295 2.57 4.36 7.44
N MET A 296 2.90 5.64 7.51
CA MET A 296 3.66 6.22 8.63
C MET A 296 2.85 6.22 9.93
N LEU A 297 1.55 6.45 9.88
CA LEU A 297 0.58 6.32 10.98
C LEU A 297 0.97 7.06 12.27
N GLY A 298 1.65 8.20 12.14
CA GLY A 298 2.15 9.03 13.24
C GLY A 298 3.60 8.76 13.63
N ASP A 299 4.27 7.76 13.06
CA ASP A 299 5.72 7.58 13.27
C ASP A 299 6.45 8.85 12.83
N TYR A 300 7.39 9.33 13.66
CA TYR A 300 8.11 10.60 13.53
C TYR A 300 7.21 11.85 13.42
N GLY A 301 5.92 11.74 13.82
CA GLY A 301 4.90 12.75 13.58
C GLY A 301 4.43 12.85 12.14
N THR A 302 4.77 11.88 11.27
CA THR A 302 4.45 11.87 9.84
C THR A 302 3.31 10.90 9.52
N TYR A 303 2.67 11.10 8.37
CA TYR A 303 1.50 10.34 7.94
C TYR A 303 1.62 9.96 6.47
N GLN A 304 0.83 8.96 6.04
CA GLN A 304 0.81 8.47 4.66
C GLN A 304 2.09 7.69 4.29
N LYS A 305 2.38 7.65 3.03
CA LYS A 305 3.47 6.99 2.31
C LYS A 305 4.45 8.03 1.75
N PHE A 306 5.13 7.70 0.67
CA PHE A 306 6.08 8.55 -0.06
C PHE A 306 7.47 8.65 0.58
N LEU A 307 7.68 8.04 1.73
CA LEU A 307 8.93 8.14 2.52
C LEU A 307 9.75 6.87 2.43
N PRO A 308 11.08 6.95 2.58
CA PRO A 308 11.97 5.80 2.50
C PRO A 308 11.94 4.89 3.73
N TYR A 309 11.31 5.32 4.82
CA TYR A 309 11.28 4.59 6.09
C TYR A 309 10.50 3.27 5.97
N ASP A 310 10.90 2.26 6.77
CA ASP A 310 10.28 0.92 6.74
C ASP A 310 8.77 0.97 6.99
N SER A 311 8.27 1.92 7.79
CA SER A 311 6.83 2.12 8.00
C SER A 311 6.06 2.40 6.69
N SER A 312 6.69 3.06 5.72
CA SER A 312 6.13 3.38 4.40
C SER A 312 6.53 2.37 3.31
N ALA A 313 7.81 1.96 3.27
CA ALA A 313 8.36 1.20 2.15
C ALA A 313 8.34 -0.32 2.35
N ARG A 314 8.37 -0.81 3.59
CA ARG A 314 8.33 -2.24 3.89
C ARG A 314 6.90 -2.74 3.96
N VAL A 315 6.63 -3.91 3.36
CA VAL A 315 5.29 -4.49 3.24
C VAL A 315 5.24 -5.90 3.79
N PRO A 316 4.09 -6.41 4.23
CA PRO A 316 3.93 -7.83 4.51
C PRO A 316 3.98 -8.61 3.20
N LEU A 317 4.64 -9.76 3.20
CA LEU A 317 4.57 -10.73 2.09
C LEU A 317 4.50 -12.14 2.64
N ILE A 318 3.45 -12.87 2.24
CA ILE A 318 3.21 -14.26 2.58
C ILE A 318 2.92 -15.00 1.29
N VAL A 319 3.57 -16.15 1.10
CA VAL A 319 3.32 -17.05 -0.05
C VAL A 319 2.97 -18.43 0.46
N ARG A 320 1.75 -18.90 0.13
CA ARG A 320 1.34 -20.29 0.38
C ARG A 320 1.30 -21.03 -0.95
N TYR A 321 2.14 -22.02 -1.10
CA TYR A 321 2.14 -22.96 -2.21
C TYR A 321 2.69 -24.30 -1.76
N PRO A 322 1.82 -25.29 -1.45
CA PRO A 322 2.21 -26.55 -0.81
C PRO A 322 3.20 -27.40 -1.60
N GLU A 323 3.27 -27.22 -2.91
CA GLU A 323 4.28 -27.89 -3.75
C GLU A 323 5.70 -27.45 -3.39
N VAL A 324 5.87 -26.20 -2.91
CA VAL A 324 7.18 -25.61 -2.60
C VAL A 324 7.41 -25.46 -1.10
N PHE A 325 6.45 -24.86 -0.38
CA PHE A 325 6.57 -24.52 1.04
C PHE A 325 5.82 -25.53 1.91
N LYS A 326 6.48 -26.00 2.97
CA LYS A 326 5.92 -27.01 3.90
C LYS A 326 5.16 -26.41 5.08
N GLY A 327 5.08 -25.09 5.12
CA GLY A 327 4.39 -24.33 6.16
C GLY A 327 5.32 -23.87 7.30
N GLY A 328 5.02 -22.68 7.85
CA GLY A 328 5.77 -22.05 8.93
C GLY A 328 7.19 -21.64 8.56
N GLU A 329 7.49 -21.56 7.27
CA GLU A 329 8.81 -21.13 6.79
C GLU A 329 8.98 -19.61 6.89
N VAL A 330 10.19 -19.17 7.21
CA VAL A 330 10.56 -17.75 7.23
C VAL A 330 11.78 -17.57 6.34
N ASP A 331 11.60 -16.85 5.25
CA ASP A 331 12.67 -16.50 4.32
C ASP A 331 13.10 -15.04 4.54
N ARG A 332 14.34 -14.83 4.95
CA ARG A 332 14.88 -13.50 5.30
C ARG A 332 15.61 -12.82 4.15
N ARG A 333 15.58 -13.40 2.94
CA ARG A 333 16.11 -12.72 1.75
C ARG A 333 15.39 -11.40 1.53
N PHE A 334 16.06 -10.43 0.92
CA PHE A 334 15.39 -9.26 0.38
C PHE A 334 14.54 -9.66 -0.82
N VAL A 335 13.28 -9.28 -0.77
CA VAL A 335 12.30 -9.45 -1.84
C VAL A 335 11.52 -8.16 -2.02
N ASP A 336 10.96 -7.94 -3.19
CA ASP A 336 10.10 -6.78 -3.42
C ASP A 336 8.93 -7.12 -4.38
N LEU A 337 8.07 -6.15 -4.63
CA LEU A 337 6.88 -6.35 -5.45
C LEU A 337 7.20 -6.68 -6.91
N ASN A 338 8.43 -6.41 -7.41
CA ASN A 338 8.85 -6.87 -8.73
C ASN A 338 9.03 -8.40 -8.80
N ASP A 339 9.19 -9.08 -7.65
CA ASP A 339 9.32 -10.54 -7.58
C ASP A 339 7.98 -11.26 -7.80
N ILE A 340 6.85 -10.56 -7.74
CA ILE A 340 5.51 -11.15 -7.92
C ILE A 340 5.35 -11.68 -9.35
N LEU A 341 5.69 -10.90 -10.36
CA LEU A 341 5.59 -11.34 -11.77
C LEU A 341 6.36 -12.64 -12.02
N PRO A 342 7.68 -12.73 -11.75
CA PRO A 342 8.42 -13.97 -12.01
C PRO A 342 7.93 -15.14 -11.12
N THR A 343 7.40 -14.88 -9.93
CA THR A 343 6.82 -15.91 -9.06
C THR A 343 5.55 -16.52 -9.66
N VAL A 344 4.65 -15.66 -10.11
CA VAL A 344 3.40 -16.06 -10.77
C VAL A 344 3.67 -16.85 -12.05
N LEU A 345 4.58 -16.35 -12.88
CA LEU A 345 4.92 -17.02 -14.14
C LEU A 345 5.63 -18.37 -13.91
N ASP A 346 6.48 -18.47 -12.91
CA ASP A 346 7.17 -19.71 -12.52
C ASP A 346 6.15 -20.79 -12.11
N ALA A 347 5.19 -20.44 -11.23
CA ALA A 347 4.11 -21.34 -10.85
C ALA A 347 3.24 -21.79 -12.03
N ALA A 348 2.97 -20.89 -12.97
CA ALA A 348 2.18 -21.18 -14.16
C ALA A 348 2.96 -21.95 -15.26
N GLY A 349 4.28 -22.05 -15.15
CA GLY A 349 5.16 -22.60 -16.20
C GLY A 349 5.23 -21.73 -17.46
N VAL A 350 5.08 -20.40 -17.30
CA VAL A 350 5.04 -19.41 -18.39
C VAL A 350 6.36 -18.63 -18.42
N ALA A 351 6.97 -18.50 -19.59
CA ALA A 351 8.21 -17.75 -19.74
C ALA A 351 7.93 -16.25 -19.93
N TYR A 352 8.76 -15.40 -19.31
CA TYR A 352 8.78 -13.98 -19.62
C TYR A 352 9.62 -13.75 -20.90
N PRO A 353 9.18 -12.91 -21.87
CA PRO A 353 9.86 -12.77 -23.17
C PRO A 353 11.31 -12.27 -23.07
N ASN A 354 11.61 -11.39 -22.13
CA ASN A 354 12.95 -10.83 -21.92
C ASN A 354 13.35 -10.86 -20.44
N PRO A 355 13.70 -12.03 -19.88
CA PRO A 355 13.98 -12.15 -18.45
C PRO A 355 15.22 -11.35 -17.98
N ALA A 356 16.10 -10.91 -18.89
CA ALA A 356 17.31 -10.17 -18.56
C ALA A 356 17.04 -8.76 -17.98
N ILE A 357 15.89 -8.16 -18.29
CA ILE A 357 15.52 -6.82 -17.78
C ILE A 357 14.84 -6.87 -16.42
N LEU A 358 14.37 -8.04 -15.96
CA LEU A 358 13.70 -8.17 -14.69
C LEU A 358 14.70 -7.99 -13.52
N PRO A 359 14.45 -7.07 -12.59
CA PRO A 359 15.24 -6.97 -11.36
C PRO A 359 14.90 -8.11 -10.39
N GLY A 360 13.64 -8.57 -10.43
CA GLY A 360 13.07 -9.59 -9.56
C GLY A 360 13.31 -11.03 -10.01
N GLU A 361 13.07 -11.95 -9.09
CA GLU A 361 13.12 -13.41 -9.34
C GLU A 361 11.97 -14.11 -8.62
N SER A 362 11.63 -15.33 -9.09
CA SER A 362 10.64 -16.16 -8.42
C SER A 362 11.04 -16.51 -6.98
N VAL A 363 10.20 -16.14 -6.01
CA VAL A 363 10.42 -16.49 -4.60
C VAL A 363 10.20 -17.99 -4.32
N LEU A 364 9.62 -18.74 -5.27
CA LEU A 364 9.47 -20.19 -5.19
C LEU A 364 10.81 -20.92 -5.29
N LYS A 365 11.85 -20.28 -5.81
CA LYS A 365 13.19 -20.86 -5.93
C LYS A 365 13.92 -20.83 -4.60
N LYS A 366 14.13 -22.01 -4.00
CA LYS A 366 14.91 -22.16 -2.75
C LYS A 366 16.43 -22.18 -2.98
N SER A 367 16.86 -22.41 -4.22
CA SER A 367 18.29 -22.40 -4.63
C SER A 367 18.43 -21.73 -5.99
N GLY A 368 19.56 -21.06 -6.21
CA GLY A 368 19.81 -20.33 -7.48
C GLY A 368 19.11 -18.98 -7.56
N PHE A 369 18.59 -18.49 -6.46
CA PHE A 369 18.16 -17.09 -6.34
C PHE A 369 19.42 -16.21 -6.48
N LYS A 370 19.34 -15.15 -7.30
CA LYS A 370 20.44 -14.17 -7.34
C LYS A 370 20.66 -13.66 -5.93
N ASP A 371 21.89 -13.66 -5.46
CA ASP A 371 22.23 -13.13 -4.14
C ASP A 371 21.89 -11.63 -4.07
N ARG A 372 20.59 -11.33 -3.87
CA ARG A 372 20.14 -9.98 -3.60
C ARG A 372 20.55 -9.62 -2.17
N THR A 373 21.78 -9.12 -2.04
CA THR A 373 22.34 -8.68 -0.76
C THR A 373 21.93 -7.25 -0.41
N LYS A 374 21.35 -6.54 -1.36
CA LYS A 374 20.90 -5.15 -1.19
C LYS A 374 19.48 -4.97 -1.76
N GLN A 375 18.65 -4.21 -1.05
CA GLN A 375 17.31 -3.80 -1.48
C GLN A 375 17.35 -2.35 -1.96
N TYR A 376 16.85 -2.12 -3.15
CA TYR A 376 16.69 -0.79 -3.75
C TYR A 376 15.22 -0.36 -3.69
N VAL A 377 14.99 0.92 -3.36
CA VAL A 377 13.68 1.58 -3.33
C VAL A 377 13.81 2.98 -3.90
N GLU A 378 12.86 3.43 -4.72
CA GLU A 378 12.87 4.76 -5.31
C GLU A 378 11.49 5.44 -5.18
N HIS A 379 11.44 6.75 -5.33
CA HIS A 379 10.17 7.46 -5.42
C HIS A 379 10.32 8.79 -6.15
N ALA A 380 9.28 9.15 -6.91
CA ALA A 380 9.05 10.43 -7.58
C ALA A 380 10.14 10.84 -8.59
N HIS A 381 10.03 12.06 -9.06
CA HIS A 381 10.95 12.71 -10.00
C HIS A 381 11.21 14.18 -9.57
N GLY A 382 12.13 14.86 -10.28
CA GLY A 382 12.52 16.22 -9.96
C GLY A 382 13.12 16.34 -8.56
N SER A 383 12.94 17.46 -7.91
CA SER A 383 13.47 17.74 -6.57
C SER A 383 12.80 16.91 -5.45
N ARG A 384 11.68 16.27 -5.73
CA ARG A 384 11.00 15.35 -4.78
C ARG A 384 11.59 13.94 -4.81
N ARG A 385 12.41 13.60 -5.82
CA ARG A 385 12.99 12.27 -5.96
C ARG A 385 13.91 11.95 -4.79
N TRP A 386 13.76 10.74 -4.31
CA TRP A 386 14.76 10.06 -3.48
C TRP A 386 14.97 8.63 -3.97
N ALA A 387 16.14 8.09 -3.67
CA ALA A 387 16.44 6.69 -3.86
C ALA A 387 17.17 6.16 -2.63
N SER A 388 16.84 4.93 -2.25
CA SER A 388 17.37 4.28 -1.06
C SER A 388 17.96 2.91 -1.39
N ILE A 389 19.02 2.56 -0.72
CA ILE A 389 19.62 1.22 -0.77
C ILE A 389 19.88 0.71 0.64
N ARG A 390 19.48 -0.53 0.89
CA ARG A 390 19.68 -1.22 2.17
C ARG A 390 20.45 -2.50 1.96
N ASN A 391 21.48 -2.74 2.78
CA ASN A 391 22.09 -4.04 2.98
C ASN A 391 21.56 -4.71 4.27
N GLY A 392 22.18 -5.77 4.74
CA GLY A 392 21.75 -6.48 5.96
C GLY A 392 21.80 -5.63 7.23
N GLN A 393 22.65 -4.62 7.29
CA GLN A 393 22.87 -3.78 8.48
C GLN A 393 22.46 -2.33 8.29
N TYR A 394 22.79 -1.71 7.15
CA TYR A 394 22.63 -0.27 6.97
C TYR A 394 21.62 0.04 5.87
N LYS A 395 20.89 1.15 6.02
CA LYS A 395 20.04 1.76 4.99
C LYS A 395 20.51 3.18 4.71
N TYR A 396 20.82 3.45 3.45
CA TYR A 396 21.27 4.74 2.94
C TYR A 396 20.21 5.30 1.99
N THR A 397 19.87 6.57 2.17
CA THR A 397 18.93 7.29 1.30
C THR A 397 19.55 8.57 0.80
N TYR A 398 19.39 8.84 -0.50
CA TYR A 398 19.79 10.07 -1.15
C TYR A 398 18.56 10.83 -1.65
N TYR A 399 18.45 12.09 -1.27
CA TYR A 399 17.40 13.02 -1.72
C TYR A 399 17.99 13.95 -2.77
N TYR A 400 17.47 13.89 -3.99
CA TYR A 400 17.98 14.65 -5.12
C TYR A 400 17.78 16.17 -4.97
N GLY A 401 16.67 16.59 -4.33
CA GLY A 401 16.45 17.97 -3.93
C GLY A 401 17.39 18.42 -2.82
N GLY A 402 18.41 19.18 -3.17
CA GLY A 402 19.45 19.68 -2.27
C GLY A 402 20.57 18.68 -1.93
N GLY A 403 20.56 17.46 -2.49
CA GLY A 403 21.63 16.47 -2.28
C GLY A 403 21.75 16.03 -0.82
N LYS A 404 20.64 15.92 -0.09
CA LYS A 404 20.65 15.50 1.31
C LYS A 404 20.75 13.98 1.43
N GLU A 405 21.26 13.51 2.56
CA GLU A 405 21.53 12.09 2.78
C GLU A 405 21.08 11.64 4.18
N GLU A 406 20.61 10.39 4.26
CA GLU A 406 20.33 9.72 5.53
C GLU A 406 21.01 8.35 5.55
N LEU A 407 21.51 7.95 6.72
CA LEU A 407 22.11 6.65 6.97
C LEU A 407 21.64 6.12 8.32
N PHE A 408 21.04 4.91 8.32
CA PHE A 408 20.53 4.26 9.53
C PHE A 408 21.20 2.90 9.74
N ASP A 409 21.45 2.52 11.01
CA ASP A 409 21.89 1.17 11.40
C ASP A 409 20.66 0.31 11.72
N MET A 410 20.20 -0.46 10.77
CA MET A 410 18.96 -1.26 10.87
C MET A 410 19.05 -2.45 11.83
N ILE A 411 20.21 -2.76 12.38
CA ILE A 411 20.39 -3.80 13.41
C ILE A 411 20.23 -3.18 14.81
N ASN A 412 20.91 -2.06 15.06
CA ASN A 412 20.93 -1.42 16.38
C ASN A 412 19.82 -0.38 16.54
N ASP A 413 19.31 0.17 15.43
CA ASP A 413 18.22 1.13 15.34
C ASP A 413 17.22 0.69 14.23
N PRO A 414 16.52 -0.44 14.42
CA PRO A 414 15.56 -0.94 13.43
C PRO A 414 14.36 0.00 13.21
N ASP A 415 14.16 0.95 14.10
CA ASP A 415 13.13 1.97 14.01
C ASP A 415 13.59 3.27 13.33
N GLU A 416 14.80 3.32 12.77
CA GLU A 416 15.30 4.44 11.97
C GLU A 416 15.20 5.80 12.70
N THR A 417 15.47 5.81 13.99
CA THR A 417 15.28 7.01 14.84
C THR A 417 16.48 7.96 14.76
N THR A 418 17.65 7.48 14.38
CA THR A 418 18.89 8.24 14.41
C THR A 418 19.60 8.21 13.05
N ASN A 419 19.54 9.30 12.30
CA ASN A 419 20.36 9.48 11.11
C ASN A 419 21.83 9.66 11.51
N LEU A 420 22.67 8.66 11.23
CA LEU A 420 24.08 8.64 11.62
C LEU A 420 24.88 9.81 11.02
N LEU A 421 24.52 10.30 9.83
CA LEU A 421 25.19 11.43 9.18
C LEU A 421 24.88 12.74 9.93
N ALA A 422 23.62 13.01 10.24
CA ALA A 422 23.22 14.18 11.01
C ALA A 422 23.74 14.12 12.47
N ALA A 423 23.80 12.93 13.06
CA ALA A 423 24.31 12.73 14.42
C ALA A 423 25.80 13.04 14.55
N GLN A 424 26.59 12.81 13.48
CA GLN A 424 28.01 13.20 13.43
C GLN A 424 28.20 14.73 13.57
N GLU A 425 27.24 15.51 13.12
CA GLU A 425 27.32 16.97 13.19
C GLU A 425 26.86 17.52 14.56
N THR A 426 25.90 16.84 15.22
CA THR A 426 25.13 17.39 16.33
C THR A 426 25.47 16.83 17.71
N CYS A 427 26.00 15.61 17.83
CA CYS A 427 26.18 14.93 19.12
C CYS A 427 27.55 14.27 19.29
N GLU A 428 28.34 14.79 20.24
CA GLU A 428 29.65 14.20 20.58
C GLU A 428 29.58 12.78 21.15
N CYS A 429 28.48 12.45 21.85
CA CYS A 429 28.24 11.10 22.40
C CYS A 429 28.05 10.06 21.30
N LEU A 430 27.38 10.41 20.19
CA LEU A 430 27.20 9.53 19.04
C LEU A 430 28.48 9.38 18.21
N ARG A 431 29.30 10.43 18.12
CA ARG A 431 30.65 10.34 17.50
C ARG A 431 31.57 9.34 18.19
N GLN A 432 31.44 9.18 19.52
CA GLN A 432 32.22 8.19 20.27
C GLN A 432 31.70 6.75 20.04
N SER A 433 30.39 6.59 19.87
CA SER A 433 29.78 5.28 19.62
C SER A 433 29.93 4.81 18.17
N PHE A 434 29.94 5.75 17.22
CA PHE A 434 30.13 5.49 15.79
C PHE A 434 31.30 6.36 15.26
N PRO A 435 32.54 5.83 15.20
CA PRO A 435 33.68 6.59 14.70
C PRO A 435 33.41 7.12 13.28
N SER A 436 33.70 8.40 13.06
CA SER A 436 33.41 9.08 11.78
C SER A 436 33.99 8.37 10.56
N GLU A 437 35.18 7.76 10.69
CA GLU A 437 35.82 7.00 9.61
C GLU A 437 34.96 5.78 9.19
N SER A 438 34.37 5.05 10.14
CA SER A 438 33.50 3.90 9.83
C SER A 438 32.18 4.32 9.22
N VAL A 439 31.56 5.42 9.67
CA VAL A 439 30.33 5.99 9.10
C VAL A 439 30.59 6.45 7.66
N SER A 440 31.67 7.17 7.40
CA SER A 440 32.10 7.59 6.05
C SER A 440 32.30 6.41 5.10
N ALA A 441 33.02 5.38 5.54
CA ALA A 441 33.27 4.20 4.71
C ALA A 441 31.96 3.47 4.31
N VAL A 442 31.02 3.30 5.26
CA VAL A 442 29.72 2.70 4.99
C VAL A 442 28.89 3.58 4.04
N ARG A 443 28.89 4.89 4.27
CA ARG A 443 28.21 5.86 3.39
C ARG A 443 28.75 5.77 1.96
N GLU A 444 30.09 5.76 1.78
CA GLU A 444 30.73 5.65 0.46
C GLU A 444 30.40 4.33 -0.24
N GLU A 445 30.43 3.20 0.47
CA GLU A 445 30.05 1.88 -0.08
C GLU A 445 28.61 1.90 -0.59
N LEU A 446 27.67 2.36 0.25
CA LEU A 446 26.25 2.33 -0.11
C LEU A 446 25.90 3.39 -1.16
N HIS A 447 26.55 4.55 -1.15
CA HIS A 447 26.42 5.55 -2.21
C HIS A 447 26.85 4.98 -3.56
N ALA A 448 28.03 4.36 -3.65
CA ALA A 448 28.49 3.72 -4.87
C ALA A 448 27.55 2.61 -5.34
N ALA A 449 27.03 1.80 -4.40
CA ALA A 449 26.04 0.77 -4.72
C ALA A 449 24.71 1.37 -5.22
N LEU A 450 24.27 2.51 -4.66
CA LEU A 450 23.09 3.23 -5.12
C LEU A 450 23.28 3.79 -6.53
N VAL A 451 24.44 4.39 -6.83
CA VAL A 451 24.80 4.86 -8.19
C VAL A 451 24.66 3.74 -9.21
N GLU A 452 25.15 2.54 -8.90
CA GLU A 452 25.06 1.39 -9.81
C GLU A 452 23.60 0.93 -10.00
N GLN A 453 22.76 0.95 -8.95
CA GLN A 453 21.34 0.63 -9.07
C GLN A 453 20.59 1.69 -9.87
N GLU A 454 20.86 2.98 -9.64
CA GLU A 454 20.26 4.09 -10.39
C GLU A 454 20.62 4.03 -11.88
N LYS A 455 21.85 3.71 -12.25
CA LYS A 455 22.25 3.49 -13.66
C LYS A 455 21.43 2.39 -14.31
N ARG A 456 21.17 1.32 -13.58
CA ARG A 456 20.54 0.11 -14.11
C ARG A 456 19.00 0.22 -14.12
N TYR A 457 18.41 0.72 -13.07
CA TYR A 457 16.98 0.64 -12.81
C TYR A 457 16.30 2.00 -12.53
N GLY A 458 17.06 3.00 -12.09
CA GLY A 458 16.54 4.33 -11.79
C GLY A 458 16.11 5.11 -13.03
N LEU A 459 15.40 6.20 -12.82
CA LEU A 459 14.97 7.10 -13.87
C LEU A 459 16.16 7.72 -14.61
N GLU A 460 16.01 7.99 -15.91
CA GLU A 460 17.08 8.58 -16.70
C GLU A 460 17.38 10.04 -16.28
N GLY A 461 18.65 10.40 -16.32
CA GLY A 461 19.11 11.78 -16.05
C GLY A 461 19.49 12.04 -14.59
N TYR A 462 19.33 11.07 -13.69
CA TYR A 462 19.65 11.24 -12.26
C TYR A 462 21.07 10.78 -11.88
N VAL A 463 21.80 10.19 -12.81
CA VAL A 463 23.25 9.90 -12.69
C VAL A 463 24.00 10.60 -13.82
N LYS A 464 25.08 11.33 -13.50
CA LYS A 464 25.98 11.97 -14.46
C LYS A 464 27.43 11.79 -13.98
N ASN A 465 28.32 11.40 -14.89
CA ASN A 465 29.74 11.20 -14.59
C ASN A 465 29.99 10.27 -13.38
N ASP A 466 29.19 9.21 -13.27
CA ASP A 466 29.23 8.25 -12.17
C ASP A 466 28.86 8.82 -10.78
N GLU A 467 28.16 9.94 -10.73
CA GLU A 467 27.67 10.58 -9.51
C GLU A 467 26.16 10.85 -9.57
N LEU A 468 25.49 10.83 -8.42
CA LEU A 468 24.10 11.26 -8.29
C LEU A 468 23.99 12.77 -8.49
N VAL A 469 23.04 13.21 -9.29
CA VAL A 469 22.83 14.65 -9.54
C VAL A 469 22.26 15.35 -8.31
N VAL A 470 22.66 16.59 -8.09
CA VAL A 470 22.05 17.49 -7.11
C VAL A 470 21.09 18.41 -7.87
N LEU A 471 19.84 18.45 -7.44
CA LEU A 471 18.82 19.36 -7.96
C LEU A 471 18.56 20.50 -6.96
N ASP A 472 17.80 21.51 -7.39
CA ASP A 472 17.36 22.58 -6.49
C ASP A 472 16.63 21.98 -5.28
N GLU A 473 16.73 22.65 -4.13
CA GLU A 473 16.05 22.22 -2.92
C GLU A 473 14.54 22.06 -3.14
N MET A 474 13.98 20.98 -2.59
CA MET A 474 12.56 20.72 -2.62
C MET A 474 11.82 21.86 -1.90
N GLN A 475 10.86 22.47 -2.59
CA GLN A 475 9.93 23.39 -1.94
C GLN A 475 8.79 22.59 -1.33
N PRO A 476 8.54 22.68 -0.01
CA PRO A 476 7.46 21.96 0.65
C PRO A 476 6.11 22.36 0.05
N PHE A 477 5.26 21.39 -0.19
CA PHE A 477 3.89 21.59 -0.62
C PHE A 477 2.96 21.48 0.59
N PHE A 478 2.29 22.56 0.95
CA PHE A 478 1.32 22.54 2.04
C PHE A 478 -0.04 22.09 1.52
N TYR A 479 -0.37 20.85 1.78
CA TYR A 479 -1.54 20.15 1.24
C TYR A 479 -2.87 20.90 1.49
N ARG A 480 -3.00 21.57 2.64
CA ARG A 480 -4.21 22.30 3.03
C ARG A 480 -4.39 23.64 2.32
N GLU A 481 -3.29 24.30 1.94
CA GLU A 481 -3.35 25.63 1.30
C GLU A 481 -3.58 25.54 -0.22
N ASN A 482 -3.19 24.43 -0.85
CA ASN A 482 -3.08 24.33 -2.30
C ASN A 482 -3.97 23.27 -2.94
N ASN A 483 -4.61 22.38 -2.16
CA ASN A 483 -5.55 21.42 -2.71
C ASN A 483 -6.99 21.93 -2.59
N PRO A 484 -7.65 22.23 -3.72
CA PRO A 484 -9.08 22.43 -3.69
C PRO A 484 -9.75 21.13 -3.21
N PRO A 485 -10.84 21.22 -2.44
CA PRO A 485 -11.59 20.06 -2.01
C PRO A 485 -12.00 19.21 -3.21
N MET A 486 -11.73 17.91 -3.16
CA MET A 486 -12.12 16.98 -4.24
C MET A 486 -13.65 16.87 -4.39
N PHE A 487 -14.37 17.21 -3.33
CA PHE A 487 -15.83 17.27 -3.22
C PHE A 487 -16.19 18.32 -2.15
N PRO A 488 -17.39 18.81 -2.09
CA PRO A 488 -18.03 19.84 -2.90
C PRO A 488 -17.28 21.16 -2.82
N LYS A 489 -17.68 22.16 -3.60
CA LYS A 489 -17.03 23.47 -3.59
C LYS A 489 -17.18 24.13 -2.22
N GLU A 490 -16.14 24.82 -1.76
CA GLU A 490 -15.98 25.51 -0.46
C GLU A 490 -17.14 26.44 -0.03
N GLN A 491 -18.08 26.70 -0.93
CA GLN A 491 -19.21 27.60 -0.72
C GLN A 491 -20.54 26.88 -0.47
N ASP A 492 -20.53 25.56 -0.33
CA ASP A 492 -21.76 24.84 0.01
C ASP A 492 -22.05 24.98 1.51
N GLU A 493 -23.21 25.52 1.86
CA GLU A 493 -23.63 25.72 3.25
C GLU A 493 -23.66 24.40 4.05
N ASP A 494 -23.93 23.27 3.37
CA ASP A 494 -23.92 21.96 4.00
C ASP A 494 -22.51 21.50 4.35
N PHE A 495 -21.51 21.90 3.57
CA PHE A 495 -20.11 21.62 3.86
C PHE A 495 -19.63 22.37 5.12
N VAL A 496 -20.01 23.64 5.26
CA VAL A 496 -19.71 24.43 6.46
C VAL A 496 -20.38 23.81 7.69
N SER A 497 -21.62 23.35 7.56
CA SER A 497 -22.36 22.68 8.63
C SER A 497 -21.70 21.37 9.06
N LEU A 498 -21.25 20.56 8.09
CA LEU A 498 -20.49 19.33 8.35
C LEU A 498 -19.17 19.63 9.06
N GLU A 499 -18.43 20.65 8.61
CA GLU A 499 -17.18 21.05 9.24
C GLU A 499 -17.37 21.42 10.71
N GLU A 500 -18.44 22.17 11.03
CA GLU A 500 -18.75 22.53 12.40
C GLU A 500 -19.11 21.30 13.28
N GLU A 501 -19.83 20.32 12.74
CA GLU A 501 -20.16 19.09 13.45
C GLU A 501 -18.94 18.22 13.69
N VAL A 502 -18.07 18.09 12.69
CA VAL A 502 -16.79 17.38 12.81
C VAL A 502 -15.90 18.06 13.86
N ARG A 503 -15.78 19.39 13.82
CA ARG A 503 -15.01 20.14 14.84
C ARG A 503 -15.58 19.94 16.24
N ARG A 504 -16.91 19.86 16.40
CA ARG A 504 -17.55 19.57 17.69
C ARG A 504 -17.25 18.13 18.17
N ALA A 505 -17.28 17.16 17.29
CA ALA A 505 -16.92 15.77 17.62
C ALA A 505 -15.43 15.67 18.01
N ILE A 506 -14.54 16.32 17.26
CA ILE A 506 -13.11 16.43 17.58
C ILE A 506 -12.88 17.05 18.97
N ALA A 507 -13.56 18.16 19.27
CA ALA A 507 -13.42 18.83 20.58
C ALA A 507 -13.87 17.97 21.77
N LYS A 508 -14.71 16.97 21.52
CA LYS A 508 -15.15 16.00 22.53
C LYS A 508 -14.36 14.68 22.50
N GLU A 509 -13.35 14.57 21.63
CA GLU A 509 -12.59 13.34 21.40
C GLU A 509 -13.46 12.16 20.91
N GLU A 510 -14.57 12.45 20.25
CA GLU A 510 -15.51 11.47 19.73
C GLU A 510 -15.11 11.00 18.32
N VAL A 511 -15.37 9.73 18.04
CA VAL A 511 -15.31 9.21 16.66
C VAL A 511 -16.53 9.68 15.92
N VAL A 512 -16.34 10.28 14.75
CA VAL A 512 -17.45 10.76 13.92
C VAL A 512 -18.25 9.56 13.39
N LYS A 513 -19.54 9.51 13.72
CA LYS A 513 -20.47 8.52 13.20
C LYS A 513 -21.27 9.15 12.08
N LEU A 514 -20.88 8.87 10.86
CA LEU A 514 -21.41 9.52 9.65
C LEU A 514 -22.93 9.37 9.51
N SER A 515 -23.49 8.25 9.95
CA SER A 515 -24.94 8.01 9.93
C SER A 515 -25.75 8.91 10.87
N GLU A 516 -25.09 9.61 11.80
CA GLU A 516 -25.72 10.52 12.76
C GLU A 516 -25.58 12.00 12.35
N LEU A 517 -24.79 12.28 11.28
CA LEU A 517 -24.66 13.63 10.76
C LEU A 517 -25.87 13.98 9.89
N ASP A 518 -26.55 15.08 10.23
CA ASP A 518 -27.70 15.58 9.47
C ASP A 518 -27.23 16.43 8.27
N VAL A 519 -26.52 15.78 7.34
CA VAL A 519 -26.06 16.39 6.09
C VAL A 519 -26.45 15.55 4.88
N PRO A 520 -26.91 16.17 3.78
CA PRO A 520 -27.46 15.46 2.62
C PRO A 520 -26.47 14.53 1.93
N TYR A 521 -25.17 14.74 2.12
CA TYR A 521 -24.12 13.89 1.56
C TYR A 521 -24.06 12.47 2.15
N PHE A 522 -24.73 12.20 3.26
CA PHE A 522 -24.60 10.97 4.05
C PHE A 522 -25.93 10.26 4.31
N THR A 523 -27.03 10.77 3.75
CA THR A 523 -28.32 10.10 3.93
C THR A 523 -28.46 8.93 2.95
N LYS A 524 -29.00 7.82 3.43
CA LYS A 524 -29.24 6.60 2.64
C LYS A 524 -30.13 6.83 1.41
N SER A 525 -31.03 7.80 1.47
CA SER A 525 -32.00 8.10 0.40
C SER A 525 -31.48 9.11 -0.62
N GLY A 526 -30.39 9.83 -0.35
CA GLY A 526 -29.93 10.98 -1.15
C GLY A 526 -30.96 12.09 -1.32
N THR A 527 -32.05 12.00 -0.58
CA THR A 527 -32.96 13.12 -0.50
C THR A 527 -32.29 14.23 0.27
N LEU A 528 -32.22 15.39 -0.32
CA LEU A 528 -31.88 16.64 0.39
C LEU A 528 -32.63 16.65 1.71
N SER A 529 -31.93 16.94 2.82
CA SER A 529 -32.57 16.98 4.12
C SER A 529 -33.83 17.85 4.02
N GLU A 530 -34.88 17.51 4.79
CA GLU A 530 -36.11 18.31 4.80
C GLU A 530 -35.88 19.80 5.11
N LYS A 531 -34.72 20.14 5.72
CA LYS A 531 -34.28 21.51 5.95
C LYS A 531 -33.97 22.26 4.64
N LYS A 532 -33.42 21.60 3.61
CA LYS A 532 -33.20 22.23 2.29
C LYS A 532 -34.50 22.38 1.47
N LEU A 533 -35.49 21.54 1.69
CA LEU A 533 -36.77 21.64 1.01
C LEU A 533 -37.65 22.78 1.57
N LYS A 534 -37.27 23.36 2.73
CA LYS A 534 -38.01 24.48 3.37
C LYS A 534 -37.34 25.86 3.16
N LYS A 535 -36.21 25.95 2.47
CA LYS A 535 -35.60 27.19 1.96
C LYS A 535 -35.86 27.34 0.46
#